data_d46322ce3cf161f13ab445c5d83bf6aa
#
_entry.id   d46322ce3cf161f13ab445c5d83bf6aa
#
_cell.length_a   1.000
_cell.length_b   1.000
_cell.length_c   1.000
_cell.angle_alpha   90.00
_cell.angle_beta   90.00
_cell.angle_gamma   90.00
#
_symmetry.space_group_name_H-M   'P 1'
#
loop_
_entity.id
_entity.type
_entity.pdbx_description
1 polymer ?
#
loop_
_entity_poly.entity_id
_entity_poly.type
_entity_poly.pdbx_seq_one_letter_code
_entity_poly.pdbx_strand_id
1 'polypeptide(L)'
;NMAIRREAWRIMRDVVCHETAYHEDLDLAIHLTDYDYNIYFEKRMIAGVSSRRMESSPKEFRRYMKMYSATYYGHGIREASVTIPIIIFWSLYPSMKLLRGAYDAETGKISLEKLLTKSSNARTNPNGE
;
A
#
# COMPACT_ATOMS: atom_id res chain seq x y z
N ASN A 1 6.00 -8.17 4.45
CA ASN A 1 6.85 -9.26 4.90
C ASN A 1 6.03 -10.53 5.02
N MET A 2 6.31 -11.54 4.19
CA MET A 2 5.56 -12.79 4.11
C MET A 2 6.54 -13.96 4.14
N ALA A 3 6.17 -15.06 4.80
CA ALA A 3 6.89 -16.33 4.75
C ALA A 3 5.92 -17.44 4.32
N ILE A 4 6.33 -18.29 3.41
CA ILE A 4 5.54 -19.39 2.89
C ILE A 4 6.31 -20.72 3.05
N ARG A 5 5.60 -21.79 3.36
CA ARG A 5 6.21 -23.12 3.38
C ARG A 5 6.59 -23.58 1.97
N ARG A 6 7.72 -24.29 1.86
CA ARG A 6 8.23 -24.76 0.57
C ARG A 6 7.22 -25.61 -0.21
N GLU A 7 6.48 -26.47 0.46
CA GLU A 7 5.45 -27.31 -0.16
C GLU A 7 4.31 -26.46 -0.75
N ALA A 8 3.81 -25.48 0.02
CA ALA A 8 2.79 -24.56 -0.44
C ALA A 8 3.30 -23.76 -1.65
N TRP A 9 4.53 -23.24 -1.59
CA TRP A 9 5.12 -22.50 -2.71
C TRP A 9 5.26 -23.33 -3.99
N ARG A 10 5.61 -24.61 -3.88
CA ARG A 10 5.70 -25.51 -5.06
C ARG A 10 4.38 -25.64 -5.81
N ILE A 11 3.26 -25.55 -5.11
CA ILE A 11 1.92 -25.57 -5.72
C ILE A 11 1.57 -24.17 -6.23
N MET A 12 1.74 -23.14 -5.39
CA MET A 12 1.32 -21.78 -5.69
C MET A 12 2.05 -21.17 -6.89
N ARG A 13 3.34 -21.43 -7.08
CA ARG A 13 4.12 -20.87 -8.19
C ARG A 13 3.54 -21.16 -9.58
N ASP A 14 2.77 -22.26 -9.72
CA ASP A 14 2.16 -22.68 -10.97
C ASP A 14 0.69 -22.22 -11.09
N VAL A 15 0.15 -21.58 -10.04
CA VAL A 15 -1.25 -21.15 -9.92
C VAL A 15 -1.40 -19.65 -9.83
N VAL A 16 -0.42 -18.94 -9.21
CA VAL A 16 -0.46 -17.47 -9.09
C VAL A 16 -0.56 -16.78 -10.45
N CYS A 17 -1.31 -15.68 -10.47
CA CYS A 17 -1.49 -14.91 -11.68
C CYS A 17 -0.20 -14.13 -12.04
N HIS A 18 0.15 -14.11 -13.32
CA HIS A 18 1.29 -13.36 -13.83
C HIS A 18 0.90 -11.98 -14.38
N GLU A 19 -0.28 -11.50 -14.02
CA GLU A 19 -0.81 -10.21 -14.46
C GLU A 19 -0.06 -9.06 -13.78
N THR A 20 0.61 -8.21 -14.55
CA THR A 20 1.36 -7.05 -14.04
C THR A 20 0.48 -6.00 -13.37
N ALA A 21 -0.83 -6.05 -13.60
CA ALA A 21 -1.82 -5.18 -12.96
C ALA A 21 -2.24 -5.65 -11.56
N TYR A 22 -1.87 -6.86 -11.14
CA TYR A 22 -2.23 -7.42 -9.85
C TYR A 22 -1.16 -7.14 -8.80
N HIS A 23 -1.61 -7.10 -7.54
CA HIS A 23 -0.71 -7.00 -6.38
C HIS A 23 -0.26 -8.41 -5.99
N GLU A 24 1.00 -8.71 -6.21
CA GLU A 24 1.58 -10.06 -6.08
C GLU A 24 1.32 -10.74 -4.72
N ASP A 25 1.52 -10.02 -3.61
CA ASP A 25 1.30 -10.56 -2.26
C ASP A 25 -0.17 -10.88 -2.01
N LEU A 26 -1.07 -10.06 -2.56
CA LEU A 26 -2.51 -10.23 -2.41
C LEU A 26 -3.01 -11.39 -3.27
N ASP A 27 -2.55 -11.48 -4.51
CA ASP A 27 -2.84 -12.57 -5.42
C ASP A 27 -2.44 -13.92 -4.80
N LEU A 28 -1.21 -14.00 -4.28
CA LEU A 28 -0.73 -15.18 -3.58
C LEU A 28 -1.59 -15.54 -2.37
N ALA A 29 -2.01 -14.53 -1.58
CA ALA A 29 -2.86 -14.76 -0.40
C ALA A 29 -4.25 -15.30 -0.79
N ILE A 30 -4.85 -14.79 -1.87
CA ILE A 30 -6.12 -15.29 -2.39
C ILE A 30 -5.99 -16.75 -2.81
N HIS A 31 -4.99 -17.08 -3.64
CA HIS A 31 -4.76 -18.46 -4.07
C HIS A 31 -4.47 -19.41 -2.91
N LEU A 32 -3.70 -18.98 -1.91
CA LEU A 32 -3.49 -19.78 -0.70
C LEU A 32 -4.81 -20.10 0.02
N THR A 33 -5.70 -19.12 0.11
CA THR A 33 -7.02 -19.29 0.72
C THR A 33 -7.90 -20.23 -0.11
N ASP A 34 -7.90 -20.10 -1.42
CA ASP A 34 -8.67 -20.94 -2.35
C ASP A 34 -8.22 -22.43 -2.31
N TYR A 35 -6.96 -22.66 -1.95
CA TYR A 35 -6.39 -24.00 -1.75
C TYR A 35 -6.41 -24.49 -0.29
N ASP A 36 -7.24 -23.88 0.56
CA ASP A 36 -7.41 -24.24 1.98
C ASP A 36 -6.12 -24.12 2.83
N TYR A 37 -5.16 -23.32 2.40
CA TYR A 37 -4.00 -23.02 3.24
C TYR A 37 -4.33 -21.95 4.28
N ASN A 38 -4.02 -22.22 5.55
CA ASN A 38 -4.20 -21.26 6.62
C ASN A 38 -3.15 -20.14 6.55
N ILE A 39 -3.61 -18.89 6.57
CA ILE A 39 -2.77 -17.70 6.66
C ILE A 39 -2.79 -17.19 8.10
N TYR A 40 -1.61 -17.03 8.71
CA TYR A 40 -1.48 -16.57 10.09
C TYR A 40 -0.74 -15.24 10.17
N PHE A 41 -1.21 -14.36 11.03
CA PHE A 41 -0.53 -13.14 11.39
C PHE A 41 0.46 -13.41 12.54
N GLU A 42 1.76 -13.34 12.25
CA GLU A 42 2.82 -13.56 13.24
C GLU A 42 3.36 -12.22 13.75
N LYS A 43 3.00 -11.85 14.98
CA LYS A 43 3.37 -10.57 15.62
C LYS A 43 4.88 -10.39 15.82
N ARG A 44 5.64 -11.48 15.87
CA ARG A 44 7.10 -11.45 16.04
C ARG A 44 7.86 -11.18 14.74
N MET A 45 7.18 -11.28 13.59
CA MET A 45 7.73 -10.91 12.30
C MET A 45 7.70 -9.40 12.10
N ILE A 46 8.62 -8.70 12.76
CA ILE A 46 8.74 -7.24 12.66
C ILE A 46 9.59 -6.88 11.45
N ALA A 47 9.08 -6.03 10.57
CA ALA A 47 9.80 -5.47 9.45
C ALA A 47 9.59 -3.97 9.36
N GLY A 48 10.65 -3.25 8.99
CA GLY A 48 10.55 -1.84 8.66
C GLY A 48 9.81 -1.65 7.34
N VAL A 49 8.87 -0.71 7.32
CA VAL A 49 8.14 -0.35 6.11
C VAL A 49 8.62 1.00 5.61
N SER A 50 9.00 1.07 4.33
CA SER A 50 9.42 2.32 3.71
C SER A 50 8.24 3.27 3.54
N SER A 51 8.42 4.53 3.94
CA SER A 51 7.42 5.60 3.74
C SER A 51 7.32 6.10 2.29
N ARG A 52 8.06 5.52 1.35
CA ARG A 52 8.08 5.95 -0.08
C ARG A 52 6.70 6.11 -0.69
N ARG A 53 5.72 5.29 -0.28
CA ARG A 53 4.34 5.40 -0.79
C ARG A 53 3.67 6.71 -0.38
N MET A 54 4.04 7.29 0.75
CA MET A 54 3.53 8.60 1.20
C MET A 54 4.22 9.76 0.47
N GLU A 55 5.39 9.52 -0.12
CA GLU A 55 6.15 10.48 -0.90
C GLU A 55 5.74 10.49 -2.38
N SER A 56 5.05 9.44 -2.85
CA SER A 56 4.55 9.31 -4.21
C SER A 56 3.62 10.47 -4.60
N SER A 57 3.47 10.72 -5.89
CA SER A 57 2.43 11.63 -6.39
C SER A 57 1.03 11.03 -6.18
N PRO A 58 -0.03 11.85 -6.11
CA PRO A 58 -1.41 11.34 -6.01
C PRO A 58 -1.79 10.39 -7.15
N LYS A 59 -1.22 10.61 -8.35
CA LYS A 59 -1.43 9.77 -9.53
C LYS A 59 -0.80 8.37 -9.35
N GLU A 60 0.41 8.31 -8.81
CA GLU A 60 1.11 7.05 -8.54
C GLU A 60 0.45 6.29 -7.40
N PHE A 61 0.06 6.99 -6.33
CA PHE A 61 -0.69 6.37 -5.24
C PHE A 61 -2.03 5.79 -5.72
N ARG A 62 -2.78 6.53 -6.56
CA ARG A 62 -4.01 6.01 -7.18
C ARG A 62 -3.75 4.77 -8.03
N ARG A 63 -2.67 4.76 -8.82
CA ARG A 63 -2.29 3.59 -9.63
C ARG A 63 -2.02 2.39 -8.74
N TYR A 64 -1.29 2.60 -7.64
CA TYR A 64 -1.01 1.56 -6.66
C TYR A 64 -2.30 1.00 -6.02
N MET A 65 -3.22 1.87 -5.61
CA MET A 65 -4.50 1.42 -5.04
C MET A 65 -5.39 0.68 -6.07
N LYS A 66 -5.28 1.03 -7.35
CA LYS A 66 -5.97 0.30 -8.42
C LYS A 66 -5.50 -1.15 -8.56
N MET A 67 -4.24 -1.45 -8.24
CA MET A 67 -3.74 -2.83 -8.27
C MET A 67 -4.49 -3.71 -7.27
N TYR A 68 -4.80 -3.21 -6.07
CA TYR A 68 -5.64 -3.93 -5.10
C TYR A 68 -7.02 -4.24 -5.67
N SER A 69 -7.70 -3.21 -6.20
CA SER A 69 -9.02 -3.42 -6.82
C SER A 69 -8.97 -4.38 -8.00
N ALA A 70 -7.95 -4.27 -8.86
CA ALA A 70 -7.79 -5.15 -10.00
C ALA A 70 -7.59 -6.61 -9.58
N THR A 71 -6.77 -6.85 -8.53
CA THR A 71 -6.54 -8.20 -8.00
C THR A 71 -7.84 -8.81 -7.48
N TYR A 72 -8.57 -8.10 -6.60
CA TYR A 72 -9.82 -8.60 -6.06
C TYR A 72 -10.87 -8.87 -7.15
N TYR A 73 -11.06 -7.92 -8.07
CA TYR A 73 -12.06 -8.07 -9.13
C TYR A 73 -11.69 -9.17 -10.14
N GLY A 74 -10.38 -9.34 -10.42
CA GLY A 74 -9.89 -10.43 -11.25
C GLY A 74 -10.21 -11.82 -10.68
N HIS A 75 -10.20 -11.93 -9.35
CA HIS A 75 -10.62 -13.14 -8.63
C HIS A 75 -12.12 -13.21 -8.31
N GLY A 76 -12.93 -12.31 -8.87
CA GLY A 76 -14.38 -12.31 -8.66
C GLY A 76 -14.82 -11.79 -7.28
N ILE A 77 -13.91 -11.29 -6.45
CA ILE A 77 -14.19 -10.79 -5.10
C ILE A 77 -14.69 -9.35 -5.20
N ARG A 78 -15.97 -9.12 -4.90
CA ARG A 78 -16.63 -7.80 -5.02
C ARG A 78 -17.31 -7.35 -3.73
N GLU A 79 -16.81 -7.80 -2.61
CA GLU A 79 -17.40 -7.51 -1.31
C GLU A 79 -17.07 -6.09 -0.81
N ALA A 80 -18.00 -5.52 -0.05
CA ALA A 80 -17.81 -4.22 0.60
C ALA A 80 -16.63 -4.23 1.59
N SER A 81 -16.38 -5.36 2.25
CA SER A 81 -15.25 -5.61 3.17
C SER A 81 -13.90 -5.31 2.52
N VAL A 82 -13.79 -5.48 1.21
CA VAL A 82 -12.57 -5.22 0.43
C VAL A 82 -12.54 -3.81 -0.12
N THR A 83 -13.68 -3.32 -0.60
CA THR A 83 -13.78 -2.01 -1.27
C THR A 83 -13.67 -0.86 -0.27
N ILE A 84 -14.31 -0.96 0.90
CA ILE A 84 -14.32 0.09 1.92
C ILE A 84 -12.91 0.47 2.40
N PRO A 85 -12.01 -0.46 2.79
CA PRO A 85 -10.63 -0.11 3.16
C PRO A 85 -9.88 0.63 2.08
N ILE A 86 -10.05 0.26 0.80
CA ILE A 86 -9.39 0.92 -0.33
C ILE A 86 -9.85 2.38 -0.43
N ILE A 87 -11.16 2.64 -0.30
CA ILE A 87 -11.72 4.00 -0.33
C ILE A 87 -11.21 4.82 0.87
N ILE A 88 -11.15 4.22 2.06
CA ILE A 88 -10.63 4.87 3.27
C ILE A 88 -9.16 5.26 3.07
N PHE A 89 -8.31 4.34 2.64
CA PHE A 89 -6.90 4.64 2.37
C PHE A 89 -6.72 5.75 1.33
N TRP A 90 -7.52 5.71 0.28
CA TRP A 90 -7.48 6.73 -0.76
C TRP A 90 -7.90 8.11 -0.23
N SER A 91 -8.93 8.17 0.60
CA SER A 91 -9.43 9.41 1.23
C SER A 91 -8.44 9.99 2.24
N LEU A 92 -7.75 9.13 2.99
CA LEU A 92 -6.75 9.54 3.99
C LEU A 92 -5.40 9.93 3.39
N TYR A 93 -5.13 9.55 2.13
CA TYR A 93 -3.82 9.79 1.51
C TYR A 93 -3.35 11.25 1.58
N PRO A 94 -4.15 12.29 1.26
CA PRO A 94 -3.71 13.68 1.34
C PRO A 94 -3.26 14.08 2.75
N SER A 95 -4.02 13.66 3.77
CA SER A 95 -3.71 13.93 5.18
C SER A 95 -2.43 13.23 5.62
N MET A 96 -2.25 11.97 5.24
CA MET A 96 -1.05 11.19 5.54
C MET A 96 0.18 11.77 4.84
N LYS A 97 0.05 12.24 3.60
CA LYS A 97 1.13 12.90 2.87
C LYS A 97 1.53 14.21 3.53
N LEU A 98 0.57 14.99 4.03
CA LEU A 98 0.81 16.22 4.77
C LEU A 98 1.57 15.92 6.07
N LEU A 99 1.09 14.97 6.87
CA LEU A 99 1.74 14.56 8.12
C LEU A 99 3.16 14.02 7.90
N ARG A 100 3.37 13.25 6.83
CA ARG A 100 4.71 12.77 6.47
C ARG A 100 5.66 13.91 6.13
N GLY A 101 5.17 14.97 5.46
CA GLY A 101 5.95 16.18 5.16
C GLY A 101 6.36 16.99 6.39
N ALA A 102 5.58 16.88 7.48
CA ALA A 102 5.85 17.50 8.76
C ALA A 102 6.72 16.67 9.70
N TYR A 103 6.82 15.36 9.44
CA TYR A 103 7.55 14.43 10.28
C TYR A 103 9.07 14.59 10.10
N ASP A 104 9.76 14.72 11.22
CA ASP A 104 11.21 14.72 11.29
C ASP A 104 11.69 13.33 11.75
N ALA A 105 12.41 12.64 10.86
CA ALA A 105 12.88 11.29 11.12
C ALA A 105 14.02 11.23 12.16
N GLU A 106 14.79 12.33 12.32
CA GLU A 106 15.90 12.40 13.28
C GLU A 106 15.37 12.60 14.70
N THR A 107 14.39 13.46 14.86
CA THR A 107 13.82 13.79 16.18
C THR A 107 12.62 12.92 16.55
N GLY A 108 12.02 12.20 15.59
CA GLY A 108 10.80 11.42 15.75
C GLY A 108 9.54 12.29 16.01
N LYS A 109 9.60 13.59 15.76
CA LYS A 109 8.53 14.56 16.09
C LYS A 109 7.89 15.13 14.82
N ILE A 110 6.65 15.60 14.97
CA ILE A 110 5.94 16.37 13.95
C ILE A 110 6.21 17.86 14.20
N SER A 111 6.78 18.56 13.21
CA SER A 111 7.04 20.01 13.26
C SER A 111 5.97 20.75 12.46
N LEU A 112 5.19 21.58 13.15
CA LEU A 112 4.20 22.47 12.53
C LEU A 112 4.88 23.55 11.65
N GLU A 113 6.09 23.95 12.00
CA GLU A 113 6.87 24.93 11.26
C GLU A 113 7.23 24.40 9.86
N LYS A 114 7.59 23.13 9.73
CA LYS A 114 7.82 22.47 8.43
C LYS A 114 6.56 22.42 7.56
N LEU A 115 5.37 22.34 8.17
CA LEU A 115 4.09 22.42 7.44
C LEU A 115 3.85 23.84 6.88
N LEU A 116 4.10 24.87 7.66
CA LEU A 116 3.85 26.27 7.28
C LEU A 116 4.83 26.74 6.22
N THR A 117 6.10 26.42 6.34
CA THR A 117 7.15 26.79 5.37
C THR A 117 6.93 26.10 4.01
N LYS A 118 6.49 24.84 4.00
CA LYS A 118 6.20 24.13 2.76
C LYS A 118 4.96 24.68 2.05
N SER A 119 3.95 25.13 2.80
CA SER A 119 2.77 25.80 2.26
C SER A 119 3.10 27.18 1.65
N SER A 120 4.03 27.91 2.24
CA SER A 120 4.51 29.20 1.74
C SER A 120 5.28 29.05 0.41
N ASN A 121 6.21 28.10 0.34
CA ASN A 121 7.00 27.86 -0.88
C ASN A 121 6.17 27.34 -2.06
N ALA A 122 5.08 26.61 -1.79
CA ALA A 122 4.17 26.15 -2.84
C ALA A 122 3.34 27.29 -3.47
N ARG A 123 3.17 28.41 -2.75
CA ARG A 123 2.47 29.61 -3.25
C ARG A 123 3.38 30.54 -4.04
N THR A 124 4.69 30.53 -3.78
CA THR A 124 5.67 31.43 -4.43
C THR A 124 6.25 30.90 -5.73
N ASN A 125 6.02 29.63 -6.08
CA ASN A 125 6.48 29.07 -7.36
C ASN A 125 5.34 28.30 -8.07
N PRO A 126 4.38 29.00 -8.72
CA PRO A 126 3.29 28.39 -9.46
C PRO A 126 3.72 27.76 -10.79
N ASN A 127 4.94 28.03 -11.27
CA ASN A 127 5.52 27.52 -12.50
C ASN A 127 6.80 26.75 -12.15
N GLY A 128 6.64 25.49 -11.73
CA GLY A 128 7.79 24.59 -11.62
C GLY A 128 8.26 24.19 -13.03
N GLU A 129 9.35 24.82 -13.49
CA GLU A 129 10.18 24.28 -14.54
C GLU A 129 10.87 22.99 -14.08
#